data_e1be87b022dab82929306fb8385caa12
#
_entry.id   e1be87b022dab82929306fb8385caa12
#
_cell.length_a   1.000
_cell.length_b   1.000
_cell.length_c   1.000
_cell.angle_alpha   90.00
_cell.angle_beta   90.00
_cell.angle_gamma   90.00
#
_symmetry.space_group_name_H-M   'P 1'
#
loop_
_entity.id
_entity.type
_entity.pdbx_description
1 polymer ?
#
loop_
_entity_poly.entity_id
_entity_poly.type
_entity_poly.pdbx_seq_one_letter_code
_entity_poly.pdbx_strand_id
1 'polypeptide(L)'
;MKNILIFNDISGLGNCSMSANLPVFTKYGLYCMPVPTAVYSMQTGFDGFCVLPNVEAGAFAKKALALRSADAVYVGFCNDTATLSAVGDLLADNATKTAYKFVDPIMGDNGKL
;
A
#
# COMPACT_ATOMS: atom_id res chain seq x y z
N MET A 1 -1.95 7.02 -20.09
CA MET A 1 -2.07 5.97 -19.04
C MET A 1 -2.25 6.63 -17.69
N LYS A 2 -3.20 6.20 -16.94
CA LYS A 2 -3.43 6.71 -15.58
C LYS A 2 -2.50 6.03 -14.59
N ASN A 3 -2.07 6.80 -13.58
CA ASN A 3 -1.12 6.34 -12.56
C ASN A 3 -1.88 6.07 -11.25
N ILE A 4 -1.63 4.93 -10.63
CA ILE A 4 -2.20 4.61 -9.33
C ILE A 4 -1.08 4.35 -8.30
N LEU A 5 -1.13 5.09 -7.19
CA LEU A 5 -0.27 4.87 -6.03
C LEU A 5 -0.96 3.85 -5.12
N ILE A 6 -0.25 2.79 -4.75
CA ILE A 6 -0.86 1.67 -4.01
C ILE A 6 -0.11 1.46 -2.71
N PHE A 7 -0.79 1.69 -1.58
CA PHE A 7 -0.28 1.34 -0.25
C PHE A 7 -0.87 0.01 0.18
N ASN A 8 -0.03 -0.99 0.33
CA ASN A 8 -0.44 -2.30 0.83
C ASN A 8 0.78 -3.10 1.30
N ASP A 9 0.56 -4.16 2.06
CA ASP A 9 1.64 -5.06 2.43
C ASP A 9 2.03 -5.98 1.27
N ILE A 10 3.24 -6.51 1.36
CA ILE A 10 3.75 -7.54 0.46
C ILE A 10 3.99 -8.82 1.27
N SER A 11 3.44 -9.94 0.81
CA SER A 11 3.72 -11.26 1.36
C SER A 11 4.45 -12.12 0.32
N GLY A 12 5.56 -12.72 0.73
CA GLY A 12 6.35 -13.56 -0.17
C GLY A 12 5.62 -14.85 -0.55
N LEU A 13 5.03 -15.51 0.44
CA LEU A 13 4.15 -16.66 0.23
C LEU A 13 2.71 -16.25 0.53
N GLY A 14 1.81 -16.57 -0.36
CA GLY A 14 0.41 -16.17 -0.29
C GLY A 14 0.10 -15.12 -1.36
N ASN A 15 -0.97 -15.34 -2.10
CA ASN A 15 -1.37 -14.48 -3.20
C ASN A 15 -2.40 -13.46 -2.71
N CYS A 16 -1.96 -12.49 -1.94
CA CYS A 16 -2.79 -11.50 -1.27
C CYS A 16 -2.18 -10.11 -1.36
N SER A 17 -2.94 -9.11 -0.92
CA SER A 17 -2.49 -7.72 -0.77
C SER A 17 -1.85 -7.17 -2.05
N MET A 18 -0.60 -6.69 -2.00
CA MET A 18 0.07 -6.10 -3.17
C MET A 18 0.16 -7.09 -4.35
N SER A 19 0.45 -8.36 -4.07
CA SER A 19 0.55 -9.40 -5.11
C SER A 19 -0.77 -9.65 -5.83
N ALA A 20 -1.90 -9.42 -5.16
CA ALA A 20 -3.22 -9.49 -5.77
C ALA A 20 -3.59 -8.19 -6.48
N ASN A 21 -3.21 -7.05 -5.94
CA ASN A 21 -3.52 -5.74 -6.52
C ASN A 21 -2.84 -5.50 -7.87
N LEU A 22 -1.54 -5.77 -7.95
CA LEU A 22 -0.73 -5.40 -9.12
C LEU A 22 -1.24 -6.02 -10.43
N PRO A 23 -1.50 -7.33 -10.52
CA PRO A 23 -2.00 -7.89 -11.77
C PRO A 23 -3.38 -7.37 -12.16
N VAL A 24 -4.26 -7.09 -11.19
CA VAL A 24 -5.59 -6.55 -11.46
C VAL A 24 -5.48 -5.14 -12.05
N PHE A 25 -4.79 -4.23 -11.37
CA PHE A 25 -4.66 -2.85 -11.84
C PHE A 25 -3.91 -2.76 -13.17
N THR A 26 -2.87 -3.56 -13.35
CA THR A 26 -2.12 -3.61 -14.60
C THR A 26 -2.99 -4.08 -15.76
N LYS A 27 -3.84 -5.09 -15.52
CA LYS A 27 -4.76 -5.59 -16.55
C LYS A 27 -5.73 -4.50 -17.04
N TYR A 28 -6.12 -3.58 -16.15
CA TYR A 28 -6.98 -2.46 -16.52
C TYR A 28 -6.21 -1.27 -17.10
N GLY A 29 -4.95 -1.45 -17.44
CA GLY A 29 -4.13 -0.43 -18.12
C GLY A 29 -3.61 0.68 -17.22
N LEU A 30 -3.55 0.46 -15.92
CA LEU A 30 -3.03 1.43 -14.98
C LEU A 30 -1.52 1.26 -14.80
N TYR A 31 -0.82 2.38 -14.70
CA TYR A 31 0.59 2.39 -14.28
C TYR A 31 0.63 2.34 -12.75
N CYS A 32 1.11 1.24 -12.23
CA CYS A 32 1.13 0.99 -10.79
C CYS A 32 2.41 1.53 -10.14
N MET A 33 2.24 2.28 -9.06
CA MET A 33 3.33 2.74 -8.19
C MET A 33 3.14 2.09 -6.81
N PRO A 34 3.67 0.87 -6.61
CA PRO A 34 3.49 0.16 -5.35
C PRO A 34 4.35 0.73 -4.23
N VAL A 35 3.74 0.93 -3.07
CA VAL A 35 4.40 1.40 -1.85
C VAL A 35 4.12 0.38 -0.73
N PRO A 36 5.11 -0.41 -0.33
CA PRO A 36 4.92 -1.37 0.75
C PRO A 36 4.63 -0.68 2.08
N THR A 37 3.60 -1.12 2.77
CA THR A 37 3.33 -0.71 4.16
C THR A 37 3.97 -1.67 5.16
N ALA A 38 4.15 -2.91 4.77
CA ALA A 38 4.87 -3.95 5.49
C ALA A 38 5.35 -5.00 4.49
N VAL A 39 6.39 -5.73 4.83
CA VAL A 39 6.91 -6.84 3.99
C VAL A 39 7.02 -8.07 4.87
N TYR A 40 6.22 -9.08 4.54
CA TYR A 40 6.15 -10.35 5.25
C TYR A 40 6.75 -11.47 4.41
N SER A 41 7.38 -12.45 5.07
CA SER A 41 7.88 -13.65 4.39
C SER A 41 6.73 -14.47 3.79
N MET A 42 5.59 -14.46 4.45
CA MET A 42 4.37 -15.17 4.04
C MET A 42 3.15 -14.45 4.61
N GLN A 43 1.97 -14.79 4.11
CA GLN A 43 0.71 -14.27 4.62
C GLN A 43 0.62 -14.47 6.14
N THR A 44 0.12 -13.45 6.86
CA THR A 44 0.06 -13.46 8.34
C THR A 44 -0.84 -14.53 8.93
N GLY A 45 -1.67 -15.19 8.11
CA GLY A 45 -2.45 -16.36 8.52
C GLY A 45 -1.63 -17.64 8.70
N PHE A 46 -0.39 -17.67 8.19
CA PHE A 46 0.53 -18.80 8.41
C PHE A 46 1.36 -18.58 9.68
N ASP A 47 1.65 -19.66 10.40
CA ASP A 47 2.52 -19.59 11.56
C ASP A 47 3.98 -19.39 11.15
N GLY A 48 4.71 -18.62 11.97
CA GLY A 48 6.15 -18.45 11.80
C GLY A 48 6.56 -17.47 10.71
N PHE A 49 5.70 -16.59 10.26
CA PHE A 49 6.10 -15.56 9.31
C PHE A 49 7.13 -14.58 9.92
N CYS A 50 7.99 -14.05 9.06
CA CYS A 50 8.94 -12.99 9.39
C CYS A 50 8.49 -11.67 8.78
N VAL A 51 8.91 -10.57 9.40
CA VAL A 51 8.60 -9.21 8.95
C VAL A 51 9.93 -8.47 8.72
N LEU A 52 10.04 -7.74 7.61
CA LEU A 52 11.17 -6.84 7.41
C LEU A 52 10.98 -5.58 8.28
N PRO A 53 12.03 -5.18 9.04
CA PRO A 53 11.95 -3.96 9.85
C PRO A 53 12.08 -2.70 8.99
N ASN A 54 11.68 -1.56 9.55
CA ASN A 54 11.97 -0.22 9.03
C ASN A 54 11.42 0.06 7.62
N VAL A 55 10.22 -0.39 7.34
CA VAL A 55 9.51 -0.03 6.11
C VAL A 55 8.89 1.36 6.29
N GLU A 56 9.40 2.35 5.55
CA GLU A 56 8.99 3.75 5.63
C GLU A 56 8.14 4.14 4.41
N ALA A 57 6.86 3.77 4.44
CA ALA A 57 5.94 3.94 3.32
C ALA A 57 5.81 5.41 2.89
N GLY A 58 5.73 6.34 3.85
CA GLY A 58 5.59 7.77 3.55
C GLY A 58 6.77 8.34 2.75
N ALA A 59 8.00 8.08 3.20
CA ALA A 59 9.21 8.52 2.51
C ALA A 59 9.34 7.85 1.13
N PHE A 60 9.00 6.58 1.05
CA PHE A 60 9.03 5.81 -0.20
C PHE A 60 8.06 6.42 -1.23
N ALA A 61 6.83 6.72 -0.84
CA ALA A 61 5.82 7.30 -1.71
C ALA A 61 6.21 8.69 -2.21
N LYS A 62 6.80 9.52 -1.36
CA LYS A 62 7.25 10.87 -1.75
C LYS A 62 8.28 10.84 -2.86
N LYS A 63 9.16 9.84 -2.88
CA LYS A 63 10.15 9.67 -3.96
C LYS A 63 9.48 9.38 -5.30
N ALA A 64 8.48 8.53 -5.31
CA ALA A 64 7.72 8.23 -6.52
C ALA A 64 6.92 9.46 -7.00
N LEU A 65 6.22 10.13 -6.09
CA LEU A 65 5.40 11.30 -6.40
C LEU A 65 6.22 12.50 -6.90
N ALA A 66 7.50 12.59 -6.53
CA ALA A 66 8.40 13.63 -7.05
C ALA A 66 8.66 13.48 -8.55
N LEU A 67 8.53 12.28 -9.09
CA LEU A 67 8.80 12.00 -10.50
C LEU A 67 7.52 11.76 -11.31
N ARG A 68 6.44 11.34 -10.67
CA ARG A 68 5.20 10.97 -11.36
C ARG A 68 3.99 11.23 -10.48
N SER A 69 3.07 12.05 -10.94
CA SER A 69 1.83 12.32 -10.23
C SER A 69 0.91 11.09 -10.20
N ALA A 70 0.10 11.00 -9.16
CA ALA A 70 -0.93 9.96 -9.04
C ALA A 70 -2.29 10.49 -9.49
N ASP A 71 -2.99 9.75 -10.33
CA ASP A 71 -4.39 9.98 -10.68
C ASP A 71 -5.33 9.33 -9.68
N ALA A 72 -4.87 8.27 -9.03
CA ALA A 72 -5.59 7.57 -7.98
C ALA A 72 -4.64 7.09 -6.89
N VAL A 73 -5.16 6.95 -5.69
CA VAL A 73 -4.47 6.35 -4.54
C VAL A 73 -5.35 5.25 -3.98
N TYR A 74 -4.80 4.08 -3.82
CA TYR A 74 -5.43 2.96 -3.15
C TYR A 74 -4.68 2.66 -1.85
N VAL A 75 -5.43 2.51 -0.75
CA VAL A 75 -4.87 2.18 0.56
C VAL A 75 -5.51 0.88 1.05
N GLY A 76 -4.69 -0.14 1.20
CA GLY A 76 -5.07 -1.41 1.81
C GLY A 76 -4.55 -1.52 3.24
N PHE A 77 -3.85 -2.62 3.54
CA PHE A 77 -3.38 -2.94 4.88
C PHE A 77 -2.26 -1.99 5.34
N CYS A 78 -2.38 -1.47 6.56
CA CYS A 78 -1.33 -0.75 7.29
C CYS A 78 -1.15 -1.44 8.66
N ASN A 79 0.08 -1.85 8.95
CA ASN A 79 0.35 -2.70 10.12
C ASN A 79 0.53 -1.95 11.43
N ASP A 80 0.75 -0.64 11.40
CA ASP A 80 0.96 0.15 12.60
C ASP A 80 0.43 1.59 12.45
N THR A 81 0.32 2.28 13.59
CA THR A 81 -0.21 3.63 13.67
C THR A 81 0.69 4.64 12.96
N ALA A 82 2.02 4.48 13.02
CA ALA A 82 2.96 5.39 12.38
C ALA A 82 2.81 5.35 10.85
N THR A 83 2.70 4.16 10.26
CA THR A 83 2.45 3.98 8.83
C THR A 83 1.10 4.56 8.43
N LEU A 84 0.07 4.28 9.20
CA LEU A 84 -1.27 4.81 8.94
C LEU A 84 -1.29 6.34 8.97
N SER A 85 -0.61 6.95 9.94
CA SER A 85 -0.48 8.40 10.05
C SER A 85 0.25 9.00 8.85
N ALA A 86 1.37 8.38 8.43
CA ALA A 86 2.13 8.84 7.27
C ALA A 86 1.31 8.76 5.96
N VAL A 87 0.53 7.70 5.80
CA VAL A 87 -0.38 7.54 4.65
C VAL A 87 -1.48 8.61 4.70
N GLY A 88 -2.06 8.85 5.87
CA GLY A 88 -3.07 9.91 6.06
C GLY A 88 -2.55 11.29 5.69
N ASP A 89 -1.33 11.62 6.10
CA ASP A 89 -0.68 12.89 5.75
C ASP A 89 -0.50 13.01 4.23
N LEU A 90 -0.11 11.94 3.55
CA LEU A 90 0.02 11.94 2.09
C LEU A 90 -1.33 12.10 1.38
N LEU A 91 -2.41 11.54 1.91
CA LEU A 91 -3.75 11.71 1.34
C LEU A 91 -4.23 13.17 1.46
N ALA A 92 -3.76 13.90 2.45
CA ALA A 92 -4.06 15.32 2.66
C ALA A 92 -3.07 16.25 1.95
N ASP A 93 -1.98 15.74 1.42
CA ASP A 93 -0.92 16.52 0.78
C ASP A 93 -1.35 17.04 -0.60
N ASN A 94 -0.78 18.17 -1.02
CA ASN A 94 -1.00 18.75 -2.35
C ASN A 94 -0.60 17.79 -3.49
N ALA A 95 0.39 16.92 -3.26
CA ALA A 95 0.84 15.95 -4.27
C ALA A 95 -0.26 14.93 -4.67
N THR A 96 -1.27 14.73 -3.81
CA THR A 96 -2.40 13.82 -4.08
C THR A 96 -3.74 14.54 -4.13
N LYS A 97 -3.73 15.87 -4.15
CA LYS A 97 -4.94 16.70 -4.00
C LYS A 97 -6.03 16.36 -5.01
N THR A 98 -5.66 16.12 -6.25
CA THR A 98 -6.60 15.85 -7.35
C THR A 98 -6.81 14.35 -7.61
N ALA A 99 -6.11 13.48 -6.87
CA ALA A 99 -6.21 12.05 -7.05
C ALA A 99 -7.53 11.49 -6.48
N TYR A 100 -8.09 10.50 -7.14
CA TYR A 100 -9.15 9.68 -6.55
C TYR A 100 -8.57 8.86 -5.41
N LYS A 101 -9.27 8.80 -4.28
CA LYS A 101 -8.81 8.10 -3.07
C LYS A 101 -9.75 6.96 -2.74
N PHE A 102 -9.19 5.75 -2.72
CA PHE A 102 -9.88 4.51 -2.38
C PHE A 102 -9.22 3.94 -1.13
N VAL A 103 -9.94 3.90 -0.03
CA VAL A 103 -9.44 3.36 1.23
C VAL A 103 -10.26 2.12 1.58
N ASP A 104 -9.57 1.00 1.71
CA ASP A 104 -10.14 -0.25 2.18
C ASP A 104 -9.69 -0.48 3.63
N PRO A 105 -10.47 0.00 4.61
CA PRO A 105 -10.05 -0.03 6.01
C PRO A 105 -10.11 -1.46 6.55
N ILE A 106 -8.94 -1.97 6.96
CA ILE A 106 -8.84 -3.26 7.62
C ILE A 106 -9.20 -3.08 9.08
N MET A 107 -10.31 -3.67 9.51
CA MET A 107 -10.82 -3.53 10.88
C MET A 107 -10.21 -4.53 11.84
N GLY A 108 -9.57 -5.58 11.35
CA GLY A 108 -8.95 -6.59 12.19
C GLY A 108 -8.12 -7.58 11.40
N ASP A 109 -7.30 -8.35 12.12
CA ASP A 109 -6.47 -9.41 11.56
C ASP A 109 -6.40 -10.57 12.56
N ASN A 110 -6.31 -11.80 12.06
CA ASN A 110 -6.27 -13.02 12.89
C ASN A 110 -7.41 -13.10 13.92
N GLY A 111 -8.62 -12.67 13.53
CA GLY A 111 -9.80 -12.70 14.41
C GLY A 111 -9.83 -11.62 15.49
N LYS A 112 -8.96 -10.62 15.41
CA LYS A 112 -8.87 -9.51 16.36
C LYS A 112 -9.04 -8.17 15.66
N LEU A 113 -9.70 -7.26 16.36
CA LEU A 113 -9.80 -5.87 15.95
C LEU A 113 -8.45 -5.14 16.09
#